data_a7602d6ac77de8109d06fc835e41d46d
#
_entry.id   a7602d6ac77de8109d06fc835e41d46d
#
_cell.length_a   1.000
_cell.length_b   1.000
_cell.length_c   1.000
_cell.angle_alpha   90.00
_cell.angle_beta   90.00
_cell.angle_gamma   90.00
#
_symmetry.space_group_name_H-M   'P 1'
#
loop_
_entity.id
_entity.type
_entity.pdbx_description
1 polymer ?
#
loop_
_entity_poly.entity_id
_entity_poly.type
_entity_poly.pdbx_seq_one_letter_code
_entity_poly.pdbx_strand_id
1 'polypeptide(L)'
;MRIIAGSARGTKLETLPGENTRPTSERAKEAVFSMLQFELAGRRVLDLFAGSGQLALEALSRGAADAVLCDASAAAAAIVRKNIEKTHMADRCRLMQADYATCVRMLGGEQFDLIFLDPPYAQRLVCPALRTLLSAGAVADGALIVCESEEADIFETDPSLAARFSVRKVAKYGAAHVTVLEYQAKNDGEERKV
;
A
#
# COMPACT_ATOMS: atom_id res chain seq x y z
N MET A 1 -3.34 17.27 5.54
CA MET A 1 -2.67 16.42 4.55
C MET A 1 -3.09 16.85 3.15
N ARG A 2 -2.24 16.66 2.11
CA ARG A 2 -2.53 17.07 0.73
C ARG A 2 -1.88 16.12 -0.28
N ILE A 3 -2.38 16.14 -1.51
CA ILE A 3 -1.71 15.52 -2.67
C ILE A 3 -0.48 16.36 -3.03
N ILE A 4 0.68 15.70 -3.16
CA ILE A 4 1.99 16.37 -3.32
C ILE A 4 2.29 16.65 -4.79
N ALA A 5 1.97 15.70 -5.69
CA ALA A 5 2.32 15.82 -7.11
C ALA A 5 1.24 15.21 -8.01
N GLY A 6 1.40 15.41 -9.32
CA GLY A 6 0.53 14.84 -10.35
C GLY A 6 -0.74 15.66 -10.62
N SER A 7 -1.76 15.00 -11.19
CA SER A 7 -2.98 15.64 -11.71
C SER A 7 -3.85 16.34 -10.65
N ALA A 8 -3.83 15.84 -9.40
CA ALA A 8 -4.57 16.41 -8.27
C ALA A 8 -3.68 17.18 -7.28
N ARG A 9 -2.48 17.61 -7.70
CA ARG A 9 -1.52 18.33 -6.85
C ARG A 9 -2.17 19.49 -6.10
N GLY A 10 -1.89 19.57 -4.78
CA GLY A 10 -2.37 20.65 -3.91
C GLY A 10 -3.73 20.39 -3.29
N THR A 11 -4.50 19.40 -3.74
CA THR A 11 -5.80 19.05 -3.17
C THR A 11 -5.65 18.67 -1.70
N LYS A 12 -6.36 19.39 -0.82
CA LYS A 12 -6.39 19.08 0.61
C LYS A 12 -7.29 17.88 0.88
N LEU A 13 -6.75 16.86 1.51
CA LEU A 13 -7.48 15.66 1.91
C LEU A 13 -8.04 15.82 3.34
N GLU A 14 -9.22 15.27 3.56
CA GLU A 14 -9.76 15.06 4.90
C GLU A 14 -9.02 13.92 5.60
N THR A 15 -8.92 13.99 6.93
CA THR A 15 -8.28 12.98 7.78
C THR A 15 -9.21 12.62 8.93
N LEU A 16 -9.00 11.47 9.54
CA LEU A 16 -9.74 11.07 10.74
C LEU A 16 -9.43 12.02 11.91
N PRO A 17 -10.42 12.34 12.75
CA PRO A 17 -10.18 13.08 13.98
C PRO A 17 -9.15 12.35 14.86
N GLY A 18 -8.09 13.03 15.30
CA GLY A 18 -7.02 12.44 16.11
C GLY A 18 -5.84 11.86 15.30
N GLU A 19 -5.98 11.65 14.01
CA GLU A 19 -4.84 11.47 13.13
C GLU A 19 -4.18 12.85 12.90
N ASN A 20 -3.42 13.27 13.88
CA ASN A 20 -2.56 14.44 13.69
C ASN A 20 -1.58 14.10 12.57
N THR A 21 -1.66 14.86 11.50
CA THR A 21 -0.66 14.86 10.43
C THR A 21 0.67 15.31 11.04
N ARG A 22 1.41 14.34 11.59
CA ARG A 22 2.75 14.63 12.10
C ARG A 22 3.60 15.03 10.90
N PRO A 23 4.44 16.07 11.01
CA PRO A 23 5.38 16.44 9.93
C PRO A 23 6.23 15.25 9.46
N THR A 24 6.41 14.26 10.32
CA THR A 24 7.12 12.99 10.03
C THR A 24 6.37 12.14 9.00
N SER A 25 5.03 12.04 9.09
CA SER A 25 4.24 11.25 8.14
C SER A 25 4.19 11.88 6.73
N GLU A 26 4.16 13.20 6.61
CA GLU A 26 4.27 13.87 5.31
C GLU A 26 5.65 13.65 4.68
N ARG A 27 6.74 13.73 5.46
CA ARG A 27 8.10 13.45 5.00
C ARG A 27 8.28 11.99 4.57
N ALA A 28 7.72 11.05 5.34
CA ALA A 28 7.75 9.63 4.98
C ALA A 28 7.04 9.40 3.64
N LYS A 29 5.84 9.97 3.47
CA LYS A 29 5.10 9.91 2.20
C LYS A 29 5.88 10.52 1.04
N GLU A 30 6.46 11.71 1.20
CA GLU A 30 7.29 12.35 0.18
C GLU A 30 8.47 11.46 -0.23
N ALA A 31 9.14 10.84 0.74
CA ALA A 31 10.26 9.96 0.48
C ALA A 31 9.84 8.66 -0.23
N VAL A 32 8.73 8.03 0.19
CA VAL A 32 8.14 6.87 -0.51
C VAL A 32 7.90 7.21 -1.97
N PHE A 33 7.18 8.29 -2.25
CA PHE A 33 6.85 8.66 -3.62
C PHE A 33 8.05 9.21 -4.42
N SER A 34 9.10 9.67 -3.77
CA SER A 34 10.38 9.98 -4.43
C SER A 34 11.10 8.71 -4.88
N MET A 35 11.06 7.64 -4.06
CA MET A 35 11.63 6.35 -4.43
C MET A 35 10.88 5.68 -5.59
N LEU A 36 9.55 5.88 -5.65
CA LEU A 36 8.67 5.26 -6.63
C LEU A 36 8.42 6.12 -7.88
N GLN A 37 9.01 7.31 -7.99
CA GLN A 37 8.59 8.35 -8.96
C GLN A 37 8.57 7.92 -10.42
N PHE A 38 9.40 6.97 -10.82
CA PHE A 38 9.48 6.45 -12.19
C PHE A 38 8.74 5.11 -12.37
N GLU A 39 8.11 4.60 -11.32
CA GLU A 39 7.53 3.27 -11.28
C GLU A 39 6.02 3.27 -11.04
N LEU A 40 5.36 4.45 -11.09
CA LEU A 40 3.94 4.58 -10.75
C LEU A 40 3.02 4.47 -11.97
N ALA A 41 3.50 4.94 -13.13
CA ALA A 41 2.65 5.06 -14.32
C ALA A 41 2.10 3.70 -14.77
N GLY A 42 0.78 3.64 -14.93
CA GLY A 42 0.07 2.45 -15.40
C GLY A 42 -0.10 1.33 -14.38
N ARG A 43 0.45 1.43 -13.17
CA ARG A 43 0.32 0.38 -12.13
C ARG A 43 -1.09 0.31 -11.56
N ARG A 44 -1.52 -0.91 -11.26
CA ARG A 44 -2.70 -1.20 -10.46
C ARG A 44 -2.33 -1.19 -8.98
N VAL A 45 -3.02 -0.39 -8.20
CA VAL A 45 -2.70 -0.11 -6.79
C VAL A 45 -3.67 -0.83 -5.86
N LEU A 46 -3.15 -1.41 -4.77
CA LEU A 46 -3.94 -1.90 -3.64
C LEU A 46 -3.45 -1.22 -2.36
N ASP A 47 -4.38 -0.59 -1.64
CA ASP A 47 -4.13 0.01 -0.32
C ASP A 47 -5.01 -0.71 0.70
N LEU A 48 -4.41 -1.63 1.48
CA LEU A 48 -5.15 -2.52 2.39
C LEU A 48 -5.51 -1.88 3.74
N PHE A 49 -4.95 -0.72 4.06
CA PHE A 49 -5.18 0.00 5.31
C PHE A 49 -5.30 1.49 4.98
N ALA A 50 -6.30 1.82 4.17
CA ALA A 50 -6.33 3.07 3.42
C ALA A 50 -6.47 4.33 4.29
N GLY A 51 -7.04 4.26 5.50
CA GLY A 51 -7.22 5.41 6.39
C GLY A 51 -7.94 6.56 5.70
N SER A 52 -7.19 7.59 5.29
CA SER A 52 -7.71 8.71 4.50
C SER A 52 -7.64 8.49 2.99
N GLY A 53 -7.07 7.40 2.50
CA GLY A 53 -6.81 7.10 1.09
C GLY A 53 -5.61 7.83 0.49
N GLN A 54 -4.79 8.46 1.33
CA GLN A 54 -3.73 9.37 0.86
C GLN A 54 -2.67 8.70 -0.03
N LEU A 55 -2.30 7.43 0.24
CA LEU A 55 -1.26 6.73 -0.52
C LEU A 55 -1.78 6.34 -1.91
N ALA A 56 -2.93 5.71 -1.97
CA ALA A 56 -3.56 5.34 -3.24
C ALA A 56 -3.90 6.56 -4.11
N LEU A 57 -4.47 7.62 -3.53
CA LEU A 57 -4.82 8.84 -4.26
C LEU A 57 -3.58 9.60 -4.75
N GLU A 58 -2.48 9.61 -3.99
CA GLU A 58 -1.20 10.15 -4.45
C GLU A 58 -0.65 9.34 -5.62
N ALA A 59 -0.69 8.00 -5.56
CA ALA A 59 -0.26 7.12 -6.65
C ALA A 59 -1.08 7.37 -7.93
N LEU A 60 -2.40 7.45 -7.82
CA LEU A 60 -3.29 7.79 -8.94
C LEU A 60 -3.00 9.18 -9.52
N SER A 61 -2.76 10.17 -8.66
CA SER A 61 -2.39 11.53 -9.10
C SER A 61 -1.10 11.54 -9.90
N ARG A 62 -0.19 10.63 -9.64
CA ARG A 62 1.10 10.48 -10.33
C ARG A 62 1.06 9.52 -11.52
N GLY A 63 -0.12 9.02 -11.90
CA GLY A 63 -0.30 8.27 -13.14
C GLY A 63 -0.51 6.76 -12.98
N ALA A 64 -0.75 6.25 -11.77
CA ALA A 64 -1.24 4.88 -11.61
C ALA A 64 -2.57 4.70 -12.34
N ALA A 65 -2.84 3.50 -12.83
CA ALA A 65 -4.02 3.21 -13.66
C ALA A 65 -5.32 3.22 -12.85
N ASP A 66 -5.39 2.37 -11.85
CA ASP A 66 -6.53 2.21 -10.95
C ASP A 66 -6.08 1.88 -9.53
N ALA A 67 -6.98 2.04 -8.57
CA ALA A 67 -6.71 1.70 -7.17
C ALA A 67 -7.90 1.04 -6.49
N VAL A 68 -7.61 0.02 -5.70
CA VAL A 68 -8.51 -0.53 -4.69
C VAL A 68 -8.05 -0.04 -3.33
N LEU A 69 -8.96 0.60 -2.60
CA LEU A 69 -8.73 1.08 -1.25
C LEU A 69 -9.57 0.25 -0.28
N CYS A 70 -8.95 -0.30 0.73
CA CYS A 70 -9.63 -1.10 1.75
C CYS A 70 -9.41 -0.50 3.13
N ASP A 71 -10.47 -0.41 3.91
CA ASP A 71 -10.39 -0.09 5.34
C ASP A 71 -11.56 -0.73 6.09
N ALA A 72 -11.31 -1.27 7.27
CA ALA A 72 -12.33 -1.86 8.11
C ALA A 72 -13.23 -0.81 8.78
N SER A 73 -12.72 0.41 8.98
CA SER A 73 -13.41 1.49 9.66
C SER A 73 -14.44 2.18 8.75
N ALA A 74 -15.70 2.20 9.15
CA ALA A 74 -16.73 2.97 8.46
C ALA A 74 -16.41 4.48 8.42
N ALA A 75 -15.75 5.00 9.45
CA ALA A 75 -15.33 6.40 9.50
C ALA A 75 -14.23 6.68 8.48
N ALA A 76 -13.24 5.80 8.36
CA ALA A 76 -12.20 5.89 7.32
C ALA A 76 -12.82 5.80 5.93
N ALA A 77 -13.67 4.81 5.68
CA ALA A 77 -14.36 4.65 4.39
C ALA A 77 -15.17 5.90 3.99
N ALA A 78 -15.83 6.57 4.94
CA ALA A 78 -16.54 7.82 4.68
C ALA A 78 -15.60 8.96 4.26
N ILE A 79 -14.41 9.04 4.87
CA ILE A 79 -13.39 10.03 4.52
C ILE A 79 -12.79 9.72 3.16
N VAL A 80 -12.46 8.46 2.88
CA VAL A 80 -11.94 8.03 1.57
C VAL A 80 -12.90 8.43 0.45
N ARG A 81 -14.23 8.20 0.60
CA ARG A 81 -15.22 8.61 -0.41
C ARG A 81 -15.14 10.11 -0.71
N LYS A 82 -15.11 10.96 0.32
CA LYS A 82 -14.99 12.42 0.15
C LYS A 82 -13.67 12.79 -0.53
N ASN A 83 -12.57 12.12 -0.20
CA ASN A 83 -11.27 12.40 -0.80
C ASN A 83 -11.21 11.95 -2.27
N ILE A 84 -11.82 10.83 -2.63
CA ILE A 84 -12.00 10.38 -4.02
C ILE A 84 -12.77 11.43 -4.83
N GLU A 85 -13.86 11.95 -4.29
CA GLU A 85 -14.66 13.02 -4.94
C GLU A 85 -13.83 14.29 -5.11
N LYS A 86 -13.14 14.76 -4.06
CA LYS A 86 -12.28 15.96 -4.10
C LYS A 86 -11.14 15.88 -5.10
N THR A 87 -10.62 14.70 -5.32
CA THR A 87 -9.52 14.45 -6.27
C THR A 87 -10.01 14.15 -7.69
N HIS A 88 -11.33 14.02 -7.89
CA HIS A 88 -11.97 13.66 -9.16
C HIS A 88 -11.45 12.31 -9.72
N MET A 89 -11.29 11.30 -8.85
CA MET A 89 -10.73 10.00 -9.22
C MET A 89 -11.72 8.83 -9.08
N ALA A 90 -13.04 9.13 -9.03
CA ALA A 90 -14.07 8.13 -8.78
C ALA A 90 -14.13 7.02 -9.85
N ASP A 91 -13.77 7.33 -11.07
CA ASP A 91 -13.71 6.41 -12.22
C ASP A 91 -12.55 5.39 -12.12
N ARG A 92 -11.55 5.69 -11.30
CA ARG A 92 -10.34 4.87 -11.12
C ARG A 92 -10.18 4.29 -9.72
N CYS A 93 -11.14 4.51 -8.83
CA CYS A 93 -11.11 4.06 -7.44
C CYS A 93 -12.22 3.07 -7.15
N ARG A 94 -11.88 1.95 -6.52
CA ARG A 94 -12.83 1.05 -5.87
C ARG A 94 -12.56 1.04 -4.37
N LEU A 95 -13.54 1.47 -3.57
CA LEU A 95 -13.47 1.44 -2.11
C LEU A 95 -14.20 0.20 -1.57
N MET A 96 -13.52 -0.55 -0.71
CA MET A 96 -14.02 -1.72 -0.02
C MET A 96 -13.99 -1.47 1.49
N GLN A 97 -15.16 -1.43 2.14
CA GLN A 97 -15.25 -1.34 3.60
C GLN A 97 -15.26 -2.75 4.17
N ALA A 98 -14.08 -3.28 4.46
CA ALA A 98 -13.87 -4.62 5.00
C ALA A 98 -12.53 -4.69 5.74
N ASP A 99 -12.31 -5.73 6.56
CA ASP A 99 -10.97 -6.06 7.02
C ASP A 99 -10.10 -6.55 5.85
N TYR A 100 -8.78 -6.45 6.01
CA TYR A 100 -7.84 -6.75 4.93
C TYR A 100 -7.99 -8.19 4.38
N ALA A 101 -8.26 -9.18 5.24
CA ALA A 101 -8.37 -10.58 4.82
C ALA A 101 -9.66 -10.83 4.03
N THR A 102 -10.76 -10.21 4.43
CA THR A 102 -12.02 -10.23 3.70
C THR A 102 -11.87 -9.48 2.37
N CYS A 103 -11.21 -8.31 2.36
CA CYS A 103 -10.92 -7.58 1.15
C CYS A 103 -10.16 -8.46 0.15
N VAL A 104 -9.03 -9.04 0.55
CA VAL A 104 -8.22 -9.89 -0.34
C VAL A 104 -9.02 -11.08 -0.90
N ARG A 105 -9.87 -11.72 -0.11
CA ARG A 105 -10.77 -12.78 -0.62
C ARG A 105 -11.75 -12.27 -1.69
N MET A 106 -12.29 -11.06 -1.51
CA MET A 106 -13.24 -10.45 -2.44
C MET A 106 -12.59 -9.99 -3.75
N LEU A 107 -11.25 -9.83 -3.79
CA LEU A 107 -10.51 -9.48 -5.00
C LEU A 107 -10.51 -10.61 -6.05
N GLY A 108 -10.80 -11.85 -5.65
CA GLY A 108 -11.05 -12.94 -6.58
C GLY A 108 -9.88 -13.29 -7.51
N GLY A 109 -8.64 -13.09 -7.08
CA GLY A 109 -7.44 -13.36 -7.88
C GLY A 109 -6.97 -12.18 -8.73
N GLU A 110 -7.56 -11.00 -8.58
CA GLU A 110 -7.01 -9.78 -9.18
C GLU A 110 -5.58 -9.55 -8.68
N GLN A 111 -4.68 -9.16 -9.59
CA GLN A 111 -3.29 -8.87 -9.27
C GLN A 111 -3.00 -7.37 -9.26
N PHE A 112 -2.06 -6.98 -8.40
CA PHE A 112 -1.66 -5.59 -8.19
C PHE A 112 -0.15 -5.44 -8.32
N ASP A 113 0.26 -4.33 -8.93
CA ASP A 113 1.67 -4.00 -9.21
C ASP A 113 2.29 -3.12 -8.13
N LEU A 114 1.45 -2.44 -7.34
CA LEU A 114 1.87 -1.61 -6.22
C LEU A 114 0.91 -1.82 -5.05
N ILE A 115 1.44 -2.22 -3.91
CA ILE A 115 0.65 -2.53 -2.72
C ILE A 115 1.15 -1.70 -1.55
N PHE A 116 0.24 -1.01 -0.84
CA PHE A 116 0.53 -0.30 0.39
C PHE A 116 0.01 -1.10 1.58
N LEU A 117 0.87 -1.28 2.58
CA LEU A 117 0.59 -1.92 3.86
C LEU A 117 1.02 -0.98 4.98
N ASP A 118 0.09 -0.17 5.47
CA ASP A 118 0.27 0.76 6.61
C ASP A 118 -0.74 0.43 7.72
N PRO A 119 -0.62 -0.76 8.35
CA PRO A 119 -1.53 -1.20 9.38
C PRO A 119 -1.33 -0.47 10.71
N PRO A 120 -2.33 -0.48 11.62
CA PRO A 120 -2.11 -0.05 12.99
C PRO A 120 -0.96 -0.84 13.64
N TYR A 121 0.07 -0.15 14.11
CA TYR A 121 1.34 -0.74 14.59
C TYR A 121 1.15 -1.82 15.66
N ALA A 122 0.27 -1.58 16.64
CA ALA A 122 0.02 -2.51 17.74
C ALA A 122 -0.42 -3.91 17.30
N GLN A 123 -0.87 -4.08 16.06
CA GLN A 123 -1.42 -5.34 15.56
C GLN A 123 -0.44 -6.19 14.76
N ARG A 124 0.73 -5.68 14.40
CA ARG A 124 1.79 -6.38 13.63
C ARG A 124 1.25 -7.13 12.39
N LEU A 125 0.41 -6.47 11.61
CA LEU A 125 -0.34 -7.09 10.51
C LEU A 125 0.43 -7.19 9.18
N VAL A 126 1.65 -6.68 9.07
CA VAL A 126 2.41 -6.70 7.80
C VAL A 126 2.63 -8.13 7.29
N CYS A 127 3.24 -9.02 8.09
CA CYS A 127 3.45 -10.41 7.69
C CYS A 127 2.15 -11.18 7.44
N PRO A 128 1.12 -11.11 8.31
CA PRO A 128 -0.19 -11.70 8.03
C PRO A 128 -0.81 -11.23 6.71
N ALA A 129 -0.72 -9.92 6.40
CA ALA A 129 -1.24 -9.37 5.16
C ALA A 129 -0.46 -9.87 3.94
N LEU A 130 0.88 -9.88 3.99
CA LEU A 130 1.74 -10.43 2.94
C LEU A 130 1.40 -11.91 2.66
N ARG A 131 1.25 -12.72 3.70
CA ARG A 131 0.86 -14.12 3.56
C ARG A 131 -0.51 -14.26 2.89
N THR A 132 -1.48 -13.48 3.31
CA THR A 132 -2.84 -13.50 2.74
C THR A 132 -2.82 -13.11 1.26
N LEU A 133 -2.09 -12.06 0.89
CA LEU A 133 -1.92 -11.61 -0.49
C LEU A 133 -1.28 -12.68 -1.38
N LEU A 134 -0.20 -13.30 -0.91
CA LEU A 134 0.48 -14.38 -1.64
C LEU A 134 -0.42 -15.60 -1.83
N SER A 135 -1.14 -16.00 -0.78
CA SER A 135 -2.05 -17.16 -0.83
C SER A 135 -3.21 -16.94 -1.79
N ALA A 136 -3.65 -15.70 -1.95
CA ALA A 136 -4.72 -15.32 -2.88
C ALA A 136 -4.23 -15.07 -4.32
N GLY A 137 -2.91 -15.10 -4.57
CA GLY A 137 -2.34 -14.75 -5.87
C GLY A 137 -2.52 -13.28 -6.26
N ALA A 138 -2.69 -12.38 -5.28
CA ALA A 138 -3.01 -10.98 -5.50
C ALA A 138 -1.78 -10.09 -5.80
N VAL A 139 -0.58 -10.66 -5.77
CA VAL A 139 0.69 -9.95 -6.01
C VAL A 139 1.19 -10.27 -7.40
N ALA A 140 1.29 -9.30 -8.29
CA ALA A 140 1.88 -9.46 -9.60
C ALA A 140 3.40 -9.71 -9.50
N ASP A 141 3.98 -10.43 -10.46
CA ASP A 141 5.43 -10.58 -10.52
C ASP A 141 6.11 -9.22 -10.73
N GLY A 142 7.18 -8.93 -9.99
CA GLY A 142 7.81 -7.62 -9.98
C GLY A 142 7.01 -6.53 -9.26
N ALA A 143 5.93 -6.89 -8.55
CA ALA A 143 5.16 -5.92 -7.78
C ALA A 143 5.99 -5.30 -6.66
N LEU A 144 5.77 -4.00 -6.43
CA LEU A 144 6.34 -3.27 -5.32
C LEU A 144 5.37 -3.24 -4.16
N ILE A 145 5.88 -3.53 -2.96
CA ILE A 145 5.09 -3.48 -1.74
C ILE A 145 5.77 -2.50 -0.78
N VAL A 146 5.02 -1.50 -0.35
CA VAL A 146 5.47 -0.50 0.61
C VAL A 146 4.84 -0.83 1.95
N CYS A 147 5.66 -1.20 2.91
CA CYS A 147 5.25 -1.55 4.26
C CYS A 147 5.67 -0.45 5.24
N GLU A 148 4.76 -0.01 6.11
CA GLU A 148 5.08 0.82 7.28
C GLU A 148 4.95 -0.02 8.55
N SER A 149 5.96 0.02 9.44
CA SER A 149 6.01 -0.74 10.69
C SER A 149 6.86 -0.02 11.74
N GLU A 150 6.73 -0.40 13.01
CA GLU A 150 7.68 0.03 14.06
C GLU A 150 8.97 -0.82 14.02
N GLU A 151 8.89 -2.05 13.54
CA GLU A 151 10.02 -2.96 13.42
C GLU A 151 10.92 -2.58 12.22
N ALA A 152 12.24 -2.62 12.43
CA ALA A 152 13.21 -2.43 11.35
C ALA A 152 13.26 -3.64 10.40
N ASP A 153 13.04 -4.83 10.92
CA ASP A 153 12.87 -6.06 10.16
C ASP A 153 11.41 -6.49 10.17
N ILE A 154 10.73 -6.28 9.06
CA ILE A 154 9.31 -6.65 8.92
C ILE A 154 9.08 -8.16 8.91
N PHE A 155 10.12 -8.97 8.65
CA PHE A 155 10.05 -10.43 8.64
C PHE A 155 10.39 -11.08 9.98
N GLU A 156 10.67 -10.29 11.04
CA GLU A 156 10.99 -10.81 12.38
C GLU A 156 9.94 -11.84 12.86
N THR A 157 8.66 -11.57 12.61
CA THR A 157 7.56 -12.46 13.02
C THR A 157 7.32 -13.64 12.07
N ASP A 158 7.87 -13.59 10.85
CA ASP A 158 7.71 -14.64 9.84
C ASP A 158 8.88 -14.67 8.85
N PRO A 159 10.05 -15.18 9.25
CA PRO A 159 11.24 -15.23 8.37
C PRO A 159 11.03 -16.02 7.07
N SER A 160 10.05 -16.93 7.03
CA SER A 160 9.78 -17.75 5.85
C SER A 160 9.29 -16.92 4.64
N LEU A 161 8.74 -15.75 4.89
CA LEU A 161 8.32 -14.82 3.84
C LEU A 161 9.50 -14.13 3.16
N ALA A 162 10.62 -13.95 3.84
CA ALA A 162 11.76 -13.19 3.31
C ALA A 162 12.27 -13.74 1.95
N ALA A 163 12.21 -15.06 1.75
CA ALA A 163 12.65 -15.70 0.51
C ALA A 163 11.78 -15.38 -0.73
N ARG A 164 10.62 -14.73 -0.55
CA ARG A 164 9.68 -14.36 -1.63
C ARG A 164 9.85 -12.91 -2.08
N PHE A 165 10.68 -12.14 -1.38
CA PHE A 165 10.84 -10.71 -1.62
C PHE A 165 12.30 -10.31 -1.64
N SER A 166 12.66 -9.36 -2.50
CA SER A 166 13.89 -8.59 -2.37
C SER A 166 13.60 -7.27 -1.65
N VAL A 167 14.41 -6.94 -0.65
CA VAL A 167 14.31 -5.66 0.06
C VAL A 167 15.03 -4.59 -0.76
N ARG A 168 14.30 -3.70 -1.40
CA ARG A 168 14.88 -2.61 -2.19
C ARG A 168 15.38 -1.45 -1.33
N LYS A 169 14.64 -1.16 -0.25
CA LYS A 169 14.95 -0.04 0.64
C LYS A 169 14.34 -0.24 2.02
N VAL A 170 15.08 0.17 3.03
CA VAL A 170 14.56 0.42 4.39
C VAL A 170 14.95 1.82 4.79
N ALA A 171 14.01 2.60 5.30
CA ALA A 171 14.25 3.96 5.76
C ALA A 171 13.45 4.25 7.04
N LYS A 172 14.06 4.97 7.99
CA LYS A 172 13.45 5.33 9.27
C LYS A 172 12.92 6.75 9.24
N TYR A 173 11.67 6.92 9.67
CA TYR A 173 11.00 8.22 9.81
C TYR A 173 10.36 8.33 11.21
N GLY A 174 11.06 8.99 12.12
CA GLY A 174 10.63 9.03 13.53
C GLY A 174 10.64 7.65 14.17
N ALA A 175 9.49 7.16 14.62
CA ALA A 175 9.32 5.82 15.18
C ALA A 175 9.04 4.76 14.11
N ALA A 176 8.61 5.19 12.91
CA ALA A 176 8.22 4.29 11.83
C ALA A 176 9.40 3.90 10.94
N HIS A 177 9.41 2.67 10.45
CA HIS A 177 10.25 2.20 9.37
C HIS A 177 9.38 2.00 8.13
N VAL A 178 9.86 2.50 6.99
CA VAL A 178 9.27 2.23 5.67
C VAL A 178 10.17 1.25 4.94
N THR A 179 9.63 0.09 4.60
CA THR A 179 10.32 -0.94 3.83
C THR A 179 9.67 -1.07 2.46
N VAL A 180 10.46 -0.94 1.40
CA VAL A 180 10.03 -1.20 0.02
C VAL A 180 10.54 -2.58 -0.37
N LEU A 181 9.61 -3.47 -0.68
CA LEU A 181 9.86 -4.82 -1.17
C LEU A 181 9.55 -4.92 -2.65
N GLU A 182 10.24 -5.81 -3.33
CA GLU A 182 9.87 -6.30 -4.66
C GLU A 182 9.57 -7.79 -4.57
N TYR A 183 8.39 -8.18 -5.05
CA TYR A 183 7.99 -9.57 -5.11
C TYR A 183 8.65 -10.28 -6.29
N GLN A 184 9.14 -11.48 -6.04
CA GLN A 184 9.69 -12.36 -7.08
C GLN A 184 8.87 -13.66 -7.08
N ALA A 185 8.10 -13.86 -8.14
CA ALA A 185 7.46 -15.15 -8.36
C ALA A 185 8.54 -16.22 -8.47
N LYS A 186 8.42 -17.33 -7.74
CA LYS A 186 9.34 -18.46 -7.92
C LYS A 186 9.24 -18.91 -9.37
N ASN A 187 10.35 -18.91 -10.09
CA ASN A 187 10.45 -19.67 -11.31
C ASN A 187 10.41 -21.17 -10.95
N ASP A 188 9.24 -21.79 -11.07
CA ASP A 188 9.08 -23.26 -10.93
C ASP A 188 9.84 -24.05 -12.01
N GLY A 189 10.79 -23.40 -12.72
CA GLY A 189 11.57 -23.97 -13.82
C GLY A 189 12.91 -24.60 -13.47
N GLU A 190 13.44 -24.49 -12.24
CA GLU A 190 14.77 -25.01 -11.92
C GLU A 190 14.82 -26.38 -11.21
N GLU A 191 13.68 -26.97 -10.84
CA GLU A 191 13.67 -28.32 -10.21
C GLU A 191 13.42 -29.48 -11.16
N ARG A 192 13.52 -29.32 -12.49
CA ARG A 192 13.44 -30.43 -13.45
C ARG A 192 14.70 -30.62 -14.26
N LYS A 193 15.86 -30.73 -13.57
CA LYS A 193 17.06 -31.35 -14.16
C LYS A 193 17.91 -31.96 -13.03
N VAL A 194 17.57 -33.14 -12.60
CA VAL A 194 18.51 -34.19 -12.17
C VAL A 194 17.94 -35.51 -12.67
#